data_d9f968d97702888852512811f910e3a5
#
_entry.id   d9f968d97702888852512811f910e3a5
#
_cell.length_a   1.000
_cell.length_b   1.000
_cell.length_c   1.000
_cell.angle_alpha   90.00
_cell.angle_beta   90.00
_cell.angle_gamma   90.00
#
_symmetry.space_group_name_H-M   'P 1'
#
loop_
_entity.id
_entity.type
_entity.pdbx_description
1 polymer ?
#
loop_
_entity_poly.entity_id
_entity_poly.type
_entity_poly.pdbx_seq_one_letter_code
_entity_poly.pdbx_strand_id
1 'polypeptide(L)'
;MLFALTMLSACATFYQKQADVMDAVYNGNINRAEALMNDARWHKPKRNRLLFYLNKGTILWMNGKNIESNQYFLKADLFVEDYRKNYVTELASVLINPNYNTYIGESFEQILLHYYATINFVQLGDLDNALVACKRMIATSQKINDYLENKNKYRRDAFAHNLLGMIYDAQGDYNNAFIAYRNSLNIYKEDYKPLLGTEIPLQLKKDILRTAKTIYFIDEVEKYEAEFNLKAELLPEGYAPLVFFWNNGLGPVKDENSVNFVTYPSQNGYVNFVNVELGLNFPIYVGNEEDRKKVTALNIVRVAWPKYVTRVPTYKNAVLKDSLNNVFKLDVGEDINAIAFKSLDDRMLKEIGEAILRFALKQAAVALAKKENEGAGAALSILSAASEKADTRNWQFLPYSINYTRAYLPIGKQNIVLETSSNDSIEKNNFFVNIEKGKTNFQAFQTLQFDGFADKYGNRINLY
;
A
#
# COMPACT_ATOMS: atom_id res chain seq x y z
N MET A 1 19.06 18.11 39.51
CA MET A 1 19.73 17.82 38.25
C MET A 1 19.65 16.35 37.81
N LEU A 2 19.07 15.45 38.57
CA LEU A 2 18.95 14.02 38.23
C LEU A 2 17.63 13.62 37.52
N PHE A 3 16.64 14.52 37.41
CA PHE A 3 15.31 14.24 36.85
C PHE A 3 15.20 14.53 35.35
N ALA A 4 16.20 15.16 34.73
CA ALA A 4 16.20 15.48 33.29
C ALA A 4 16.78 14.37 32.40
N LEU A 5 17.44 13.37 32.97
CA LEU A 5 18.09 12.29 32.21
C LEU A 5 17.16 11.12 31.87
N THR A 6 15.97 11.04 32.47
CA THR A 6 15.02 9.92 32.21
C THR A 6 14.05 10.19 31.06
N MET A 7 14.08 11.37 30.45
CA MET A 7 13.22 11.75 29.32
C MET A 7 13.86 11.48 27.93
N LEU A 8 15.07 10.93 27.90
CA LEU A 8 15.70 10.39 26.68
C LEU A 8 15.31 8.92 26.41
N SER A 9 14.16 8.46 26.93
CA SER A 9 13.56 7.25 26.41
C SER A 9 13.25 7.51 24.94
N ALA A 10 14.11 6.98 24.08
CA ALA A 10 13.98 7.00 22.64
C ALA A 10 12.52 6.75 22.30
N CYS A 11 11.84 7.71 21.66
CA CYS A 11 10.50 7.49 21.15
C CYS A 11 10.60 6.36 20.14
N ALA A 12 10.28 5.14 20.56
CA ALA A 12 10.26 3.98 19.68
C ALA A 12 9.46 4.33 18.41
N THR A 13 10.01 4.02 17.25
CA THR A 13 9.33 4.21 15.97
C THR A 13 8.03 3.40 15.96
N PHE A 14 7.13 3.70 15.04
CA PHE A 14 5.91 2.90 14.90
C PHE A 14 6.25 1.41 14.63
N TYR A 15 7.25 1.16 13.81
CA TYR A 15 7.77 -0.17 13.54
C TYR A 15 8.24 -0.90 14.80
N GLN A 16 9.05 -0.25 15.63
CA GLN A 16 9.53 -0.82 16.89
C GLN A 16 8.40 -1.13 17.88
N LYS A 17 7.33 -0.32 17.88
CA LYS A 17 6.14 -0.58 18.72
C LYS A 17 5.33 -1.79 18.27
N GLN A 18 5.47 -2.20 17.03
CA GLN A 18 4.85 -3.39 16.46
C GLN A 18 5.78 -4.61 16.42
N ALA A 19 7.02 -4.50 16.89
CA ALA A 19 8.03 -5.54 16.74
C ALA A 19 7.53 -6.92 17.17
N ASP A 20 6.87 -7.03 18.32
CA ASP A 20 6.36 -8.31 18.83
C ASP A 20 5.26 -8.91 17.94
N VAL A 21 4.39 -8.07 17.40
CA VAL A 21 3.32 -8.49 16.47
C VAL A 21 3.94 -8.93 15.15
N MET A 22 4.91 -8.15 14.65
CA MET A 22 5.62 -8.46 13.42
C MET A 22 6.40 -9.76 13.54
N ASP A 23 7.11 -9.98 14.67
CA ASP A 23 7.82 -11.22 14.94
C ASP A 23 6.88 -12.43 14.94
N ALA A 24 5.72 -12.30 15.58
CA ALA A 24 4.72 -13.37 15.59
C ALA A 24 4.21 -13.67 14.17
N VAL A 25 3.99 -12.65 13.33
CA VAL A 25 3.58 -12.81 11.92
C VAL A 25 4.69 -13.46 11.10
N TYR A 26 5.94 -13.00 11.22
CA TYR A 26 7.08 -13.54 10.48
C TYR A 26 7.34 -15.02 10.79
N ASN A 27 7.12 -15.43 12.03
CA ASN A 27 7.23 -16.80 12.47
C ASN A 27 5.96 -17.64 12.15
N GLY A 28 4.99 -17.11 11.40
CA GLY A 28 3.76 -17.80 11.04
C GLY A 28 2.79 -18.03 12.21
N ASN A 29 3.06 -17.44 13.40
CA ASN A 29 2.21 -17.61 14.57
C ASN A 29 1.08 -16.56 14.59
N ILE A 30 0.14 -16.70 13.67
CA ILE A 30 -0.94 -15.72 13.46
C ILE A 30 -1.87 -15.59 14.68
N ASN A 31 -2.09 -16.69 15.40
CA ASN A 31 -2.88 -16.66 16.64
C ASN A 31 -2.22 -15.79 17.71
N ARG A 32 -0.89 -15.88 17.86
CA ARG A 32 -0.12 -15.02 18.77
C ARG A 32 -0.16 -13.56 18.32
N ALA A 33 0.00 -13.29 17.02
CA ALA A 33 -0.11 -11.96 16.46
C ALA A 33 -1.49 -11.33 16.75
N GLU A 34 -2.57 -12.13 16.62
CA GLU A 34 -3.93 -11.70 16.93
C GLU A 34 -4.09 -11.35 18.42
N ALA A 35 -3.55 -12.16 19.33
CA ALA A 35 -3.59 -11.89 20.76
C ALA A 35 -2.83 -10.61 21.12
N LEU A 36 -1.60 -10.46 20.61
CA LEU A 36 -0.78 -9.26 20.82
C LEU A 36 -1.46 -7.99 20.31
N MET A 37 -2.17 -8.06 19.16
CA MET A 37 -2.96 -6.94 18.66
C MET A 37 -4.11 -6.53 19.58
N ASN A 38 -4.75 -7.46 20.26
CA ASN A 38 -5.81 -7.16 21.22
C ASN A 38 -5.28 -6.39 22.43
N ASP A 39 -4.07 -6.70 22.89
CA ASP A 39 -3.44 -6.09 24.06
C ASP A 39 -2.65 -4.82 23.74
N ALA A 40 -2.40 -4.53 22.48
CA ALA A 40 -1.56 -3.43 22.05
C ALA A 40 -2.13 -2.05 22.44
N ARG A 41 -1.40 -1.30 23.26
CA ARG A 41 -1.82 0.00 23.76
C ARG A 41 -1.54 1.15 22.79
N TRP A 42 -0.62 0.97 21.84
CA TRP A 42 -0.21 2.00 20.86
C TRP A 42 -1.33 2.42 19.90
N HIS A 43 -2.35 1.59 19.72
CA HIS A 43 -3.51 1.89 18.85
C HIS A 43 -4.59 2.73 19.55
N LYS A 44 -4.57 2.86 20.89
CA LYS A 44 -5.57 3.63 21.64
C LYS A 44 -5.65 5.10 21.20
N PRO A 45 -4.54 5.82 20.94
CA PRO A 45 -4.62 7.17 20.40
C PRO A 45 -5.33 7.22 19.04
N LYS A 46 -6.24 8.20 18.87
CA LYS A 46 -7.00 8.41 17.62
C LYS A 46 -6.09 8.43 16.40
N ARG A 47 -4.88 9.01 16.52
CA ARG A 47 -3.88 9.14 15.46
C ARG A 47 -3.41 7.82 14.85
N ASN A 48 -3.51 6.69 15.55
CA ASN A 48 -3.07 5.36 15.09
C ASN A 48 -4.24 4.41 14.81
N ARG A 49 -5.48 4.87 14.97
CA ARG A 49 -6.66 4.00 14.94
C ARG A 49 -6.87 3.32 13.60
N LEU A 50 -6.64 4.03 12.50
CA LEU A 50 -6.72 3.43 11.17
C LEU A 50 -5.75 2.26 11.02
N LEU A 51 -4.47 2.46 11.39
CA LEU A 51 -3.46 1.39 11.31
C LEU A 51 -3.83 0.17 12.15
N PHE A 52 -4.43 0.40 13.32
CA PHE A 52 -4.95 -0.71 14.12
C PHE A 52 -6.05 -1.48 13.37
N TYR A 53 -7.00 -0.79 12.75
CA TYR A 53 -8.08 -1.45 12.01
C TYR A 53 -7.55 -2.23 10.82
N LEU A 54 -6.63 -1.65 10.04
CA LEU A 54 -6.02 -2.28 8.89
C LEU A 54 -5.21 -3.52 9.29
N ASN A 55 -4.33 -3.39 10.28
CA ASN A 55 -3.49 -4.51 10.74
C ASN A 55 -4.33 -5.62 11.37
N LYS A 56 -5.32 -5.28 12.20
CA LYS A 56 -6.22 -6.26 12.82
C LYS A 56 -7.05 -6.99 11.78
N GLY A 57 -7.59 -6.25 10.80
CA GLY A 57 -8.32 -6.84 9.67
C GLY A 57 -7.48 -7.86 8.91
N THR A 58 -6.23 -7.51 8.57
CA THR A 58 -5.33 -8.42 7.84
C THR A 58 -4.96 -9.66 8.64
N ILE A 59 -4.63 -9.51 9.93
CA ILE A 59 -4.31 -10.65 10.81
C ILE A 59 -5.51 -11.61 10.93
N LEU A 60 -6.73 -11.07 11.06
CA LEU A 60 -7.95 -11.86 11.09
C LEU A 60 -8.16 -12.62 9.77
N TRP A 61 -7.93 -11.96 8.62
CA TRP A 61 -7.97 -12.61 7.30
C TRP A 61 -6.94 -13.74 7.21
N MET A 62 -5.69 -13.51 7.62
CA MET A 62 -4.64 -14.55 7.66
C MET A 62 -5.04 -15.73 8.56
N ASN A 63 -5.85 -15.50 9.58
CA ASN A 63 -6.37 -16.52 10.50
C ASN A 63 -7.69 -17.16 10.03
N GLY A 64 -8.14 -16.88 8.80
CA GLY A 64 -9.37 -17.42 8.21
C GLY A 64 -10.67 -16.86 8.79
N LYS A 65 -10.58 -15.78 9.59
CA LYS A 65 -11.74 -15.11 10.21
C LYS A 65 -12.29 -14.00 9.31
N ASN A 66 -12.78 -14.37 8.13
CA ASN A 66 -13.16 -13.45 7.07
C ASN A 66 -14.28 -12.47 7.47
N ILE A 67 -15.26 -12.91 8.26
CA ILE A 67 -16.38 -12.07 8.73
C ILE A 67 -15.87 -10.99 9.68
N GLU A 68 -15.10 -11.36 10.69
CA GLU A 68 -14.51 -10.41 11.65
C GLU A 68 -13.51 -9.47 10.98
N SER A 69 -12.74 -9.99 10.03
CA SER A 69 -11.83 -9.19 9.19
C SER A 69 -12.59 -8.07 8.47
N ASN A 70 -13.73 -8.38 7.83
CA ASN A 70 -14.56 -7.38 7.16
C ASN A 70 -15.12 -6.31 8.11
N GLN A 71 -15.42 -6.67 9.36
CA GLN A 71 -15.85 -5.68 10.35
C GLN A 71 -14.76 -4.63 10.63
N TYR A 72 -13.48 -5.04 10.63
CA TYR A 72 -12.37 -4.12 10.84
C TYR A 72 -12.08 -3.28 9.59
N PHE A 73 -12.18 -3.85 8.38
CA PHE A 73 -12.05 -3.08 7.15
C PHE A 73 -13.21 -2.08 6.97
N LEU A 74 -14.43 -2.42 7.37
CA LEU A 74 -15.54 -1.46 7.41
C LEU A 74 -15.26 -0.32 8.38
N LYS A 75 -14.73 -0.61 9.59
CA LYS A 75 -14.34 0.43 10.55
C LYS A 75 -13.22 1.32 10.00
N ALA A 76 -12.29 0.75 9.24
CA ALA A 76 -11.21 1.51 8.59
C ALA A 76 -11.78 2.46 7.52
N ASP A 77 -12.66 1.97 6.66
CA ASP A 77 -13.30 2.75 5.60
C ASP A 77 -14.11 3.92 6.16
N LEU A 78 -15.00 3.65 7.13
CA LEU A 78 -15.78 4.68 7.80
C LEU A 78 -14.90 5.72 8.49
N PHE A 79 -13.78 5.30 9.10
CA PHE A 79 -12.84 6.21 9.75
C PHE A 79 -12.21 7.19 8.75
N VAL A 80 -11.82 6.70 7.56
CA VAL A 80 -11.27 7.54 6.49
C VAL A 80 -12.33 8.50 5.94
N GLU A 81 -13.55 8.02 5.71
CA GLU A 81 -14.65 8.85 5.22
C GLU A 81 -15.02 9.97 6.21
N ASP A 82 -15.14 9.65 7.50
CA ASP A 82 -15.45 10.64 8.54
C ASP A 82 -14.33 11.67 8.69
N TYR A 83 -13.09 11.25 8.60
CA TYR A 83 -11.95 12.16 8.65
C TYR A 83 -12.00 13.16 7.49
N ARG A 84 -12.21 12.68 6.26
CA ARG A 84 -12.31 13.54 5.06
C ARG A 84 -13.43 14.56 5.15
N LYS A 85 -14.60 14.21 5.68
CA LYS A 85 -15.75 15.12 5.85
C LYS A 85 -15.48 16.24 6.84
N ASN A 86 -14.68 15.98 7.86
CA ASN A 86 -14.42 16.93 8.97
C ASN A 86 -13.14 17.77 8.76
N TYR A 87 -12.46 17.62 7.62
CA TYR A 87 -11.11 18.16 7.38
C TYR A 87 -11.09 19.58 6.78
N VAL A 88 -12.00 20.47 7.15
CA VAL A 88 -12.11 21.84 6.58
C VAL A 88 -11.16 22.88 7.22
N THR A 89 -10.37 22.56 8.26
CA THR A 89 -9.60 23.56 9.05
C THR A 89 -8.11 23.24 9.21
N GLU A 90 -7.35 23.15 8.11
CA GLU A 90 -6.01 22.54 8.14
C GLU A 90 -4.77 23.45 8.09
N LEU A 91 -4.90 24.74 8.09
CA LEU A 91 -3.71 25.61 8.21
C LEU A 91 -2.94 25.39 9.53
N ALA A 92 -3.63 24.97 10.61
CA ALA A 92 -3.00 24.66 11.89
C ALA A 92 -2.23 23.34 11.90
N SER A 93 -2.58 22.39 11.04
CA SER A 93 -1.94 21.06 11.00
C SER A 93 -0.53 21.07 10.41
N VAL A 94 -0.22 22.04 9.57
CA VAL A 94 1.12 22.21 8.96
C VAL A 94 2.20 22.46 10.03
N LEU A 95 1.84 23.10 11.13
CA LEU A 95 2.78 23.42 12.22
C LEU A 95 3.08 22.24 13.15
N ILE A 96 2.24 21.18 13.10
CA ILE A 96 2.37 20.02 13.98
C ILE A 96 3.26 18.97 13.29
N ASN A 97 4.12 18.30 14.09
CA ASN A 97 4.90 17.17 13.59
C ASN A 97 3.94 16.11 12.99
N PRO A 98 4.19 15.61 11.75
CA PRO A 98 3.33 14.63 11.08
C PRO A 98 2.97 13.42 11.95
N ASN A 99 3.88 12.95 12.81
CA ASN A 99 3.65 11.84 13.73
C ASN A 99 2.57 12.08 14.79
N TYR A 100 2.17 13.33 15.03
CA TYR A 100 1.06 13.68 15.94
C TYR A 100 -0.28 13.79 15.20
N ASN A 101 -0.26 13.96 13.88
CA ASN A 101 -1.47 13.99 13.06
C ASN A 101 -2.15 12.62 13.01
N THR A 102 -3.45 12.63 12.77
CA THR A 102 -4.20 11.39 12.56
C THR A 102 -3.72 10.74 11.25
N TYR A 103 -3.28 9.48 11.34
CA TYR A 103 -2.93 8.71 10.15
C TYR A 103 -4.18 8.32 9.39
N ILE A 104 -4.25 8.69 8.12
CA ILE A 104 -5.39 8.44 7.22
C ILE A 104 -5.08 7.40 6.13
N GLY A 105 -3.88 6.83 6.15
CA GLY A 105 -3.41 5.87 5.14
C GLY A 105 -2.86 6.53 3.88
N GLU A 106 -1.99 5.81 3.23
CA GLU A 106 -1.53 6.12 1.88
C GLU A 106 -2.65 5.88 0.86
N SER A 107 -2.57 6.53 -0.30
CA SER A 107 -3.58 6.37 -1.36
C SER A 107 -3.83 4.90 -1.71
N PHE A 108 -2.76 4.15 -1.94
CA PHE A 108 -2.87 2.72 -2.27
C PHE A 108 -3.35 1.87 -1.08
N GLU A 109 -3.06 2.23 0.16
CA GLU A 109 -3.58 1.54 1.35
C GLU A 109 -5.10 1.69 1.47
N GLN A 110 -5.63 2.89 1.17
CA GLN A 110 -7.06 3.14 1.16
C GLN A 110 -7.79 2.36 0.03
N ILE A 111 -7.12 2.09 -1.07
CA ILE A 111 -7.64 1.25 -2.16
C ILE A 111 -7.59 -0.22 -1.74
N LEU A 112 -6.45 -0.69 -1.21
CA LEU A 112 -6.23 -2.09 -0.85
C LEU A 112 -7.04 -2.58 0.35
N LEU A 113 -7.54 -1.69 1.21
CA LEU A 113 -8.50 -2.13 2.24
C LEU A 113 -9.77 -2.75 1.60
N HIS A 114 -10.20 -2.23 0.45
CA HIS A 114 -11.33 -2.79 -0.29
C HIS A 114 -10.97 -4.08 -1.05
N TYR A 115 -9.69 -4.26 -1.43
CA TYR A 115 -9.19 -5.55 -1.93
C TYR A 115 -9.43 -6.65 -0.90
N TYR A 116 -8.94 -6.48 0.35
CA TYR A 116 -9.14 -7.48 1.39
C TYR A 116 -10.61 -7.72 1.70
N ALA A 117 -11.42 -6.67 1.74
CA ALA A 117 -12.86 -6.82 1.92
C ALA A 117 -13.48 -7.66 0.78
N THR A 118 -13.07 -7.42 -0.46
CA THR A 118 -13.53 -8.18 -1.63
C THR A 118 -13.11 -9.64 -1.52
N ILE A 119 -11.84 -9.92 -1.20
CA ILE A 119 -11.32 -11.29 -1.05
C ILE A 119 -12.06 -12.05 0.06
N ASN A 120 -12.33 -11.40 1.19
CA ASN A 120 -13.14 -12.00 2.24
C ASN A 120 -14.52 -12.44 1.74
N PHE A 121 -15.21 -11.56 1.00
CA PHE A 121 -16.55 -11.87 0.49
C PHE A 121 -16.53 -12.98 -0.58
N VAL A 122 -15.58 -12.98 -1.52
CA VAL A 122 -15.49 -14.06 -2.51
C VAL A 122 -15.14 -15.41 -1.86
N GLN A 123 -14.31 -15.43 -0.81
CA GLN A 123 -14.01 -16.64 -0.04
C GLN A 123 -15.23 -17.14 0.78
N LEU A 124 -16.11 -16.24 1.18
CA LEU A 124 -17.39 -16.58 1.83
C LEU A 124 -18.49 -16.98 0.83
N GLY A 125 -18.23 -16.86 -0.48
CA GLY A 125 -19.23 -17.10 -1.54
C GLY A 125 -20.26 -15.98 -1.69
N ASP A 126 -20.07 -14.84 -1.03
CA ASP A 126 -20.95 -13.67 -1.08
C ASP A 126 -20.53 -12.73 -2.22
N LEU A 127 -20.92 -13.12 -3.44
CA LEU A 127 -20.50 -12.38 -4.65
C LEU A 127 -21.14 -11.00 -4.76
N ASP A 128 -22.32 -10.78 -4.19
CA ASP A 128 -22.99 -9.47 -4.22
C ASP A 128 -22.25 -8.43 -3.38
N ASN A 129 -21.89 -8.77 -2.15
CA ASN A 129 -21.09 -7.90 -1.31
C ASN A 129 -19.65 -7.78 -1.83
N ALA A 130 -19.09 -8.82 -2.45
CA ALA A 130 -17.81 -8.75 -3.14
C ALA A 130 -17.85 -7.72 -4.29
N LEU A 131 -18.91 -7.71 -5.08
CA LEU A 131 -19.13 -6.74 -6.15
C LEU A 131 -19.18 -5.30 -5.62
N VAL A 132 -19.91 -5.09 -4.52
CA VAL A 132 -19.97 -3.77 -3.86
C VAL A 132 -18.60 -3.33 -3.37
N ALA A 133 -17.85 -4.19 -2.67
CA ALA A 133 -16.53 -3.89 -2.16
C ALA A 133 -15.54 -3.58 -3.30
N CYS A 134 -15.55 -4.35 -4.38
CA CYS A 134 -14.69 -4.11 -5.54
C CYS A 134 -15.04 -2.80 -6.28
N LYS A 135 -16.32 -2.47 -6.44
CA LYS A 135 -16.73 -1.16 -6.96
C LYS A 135 -16.28 0.00 -6.07
N ARG A 136 -16.28 -0.18 -4.74
CA ARG A 136 -15.71 0.82 -3.81
C ARG A 136 -14.21 0.97 -3.98
N MET A 137 -13.47 -0.10 -4.27
CA MET A 137 -12.04 -0.04 -4.61
C MET A 137 -11.79 0.91 -5.79
N ILE A 138 -12.52 0.75 -6.89
CA ILE A 138 -12.44 1.60 -8.08
C ILE A 138 -12.86 3.05 -7.77
N ALA A 139 -14.00 3.23 -7.07
CA ALA A 139 -14.48 4.55 -6.71
C ALA A 139 -13.52 5.31 -5.78
N THR A 140 -12.85 4.60 -4.86
CA THR A 140 -11.84 5.20 -3.98
C THR A 140 -10.62 5.66 -4.78
N SER A 141 -10.16 4.87 -5.75
CA SER A 141 -9.09 5.27 -6.67
C SER A 141 -9.45 6.55 -7.44
N GLN A 142 -10.66 6.63 -7.97
CA GLN A 142 -11.16 7.83 -8.67
C GLN A 142 -11.22 9.07 -7.77
N LYS A 143 -11.81 8.94 -6.57
CA LYS A 143 -11.91 10.05 -5.61
C LYS A 143 -10.55 10.60 -5.18
N ILE A 144 -9.55 9.73 -4.98
CA ILE A 144 -8.20 10.14 -4.62
C ILE A 144 -7.58 10.96 -5.77
N ASN A 145 -7.81 10.55 -7.00
CA ASN A 145 -7.31 11.26 -8.18
C ASN A 145 -7.92 12.65 -8.33
N ASP A 146 -9.23 12.79 -8.11
CA ASP A 146 -9.93 14.09 -8.18
C ASP A 146 -9.41 15.06 -7.12
N TYR A 147 -9.08 14.56 -5.92
CA TYR A 147 -8.56 15.39 -4.82
C TYR A 147 -7.11 15.86 -5.04
N LEU A 148 -6.27 15.06 -5.72
CA LEU A 148 -4.85 15.35 -5.92
C LEU A 148 -4.53 16.23 -7.11
N GLU A 149 -5.53 16.91 -7.72
CA GLU A 149 -5.39 17.87 -8.82
C GLU A 149 -4.36 17.45 -9.89
N ASN A 150 -4.59 16.35 -10.54
CA ASN A 150 -3.84 15.91 -11.72
C ASN A 150 -2.32 15.65 -11.57
N LYS A 151 -1.75 15.61 -10.38
CA LYS A 151 -0.30 15.49 -10.19
C LYS A 151 0.21 14.06 -10.06
N ASN A 152 -0.63 13.10 -9.67
CA ASN A 152 -0.21 11.70 -9.55
C ASN A 152 -0.46 10.95 -10.87
N LYS A 153 0.59 10.34 -11.40
CA LYS A 153 0.51 9.53 -12.62
C LYS A 153 -0.13 8.16 -12.39
N TYR A 154 -0.09 7.62 -11.17
CA TYR A 154 -0.84 6.42 -10.80
C TYR A 154 -2.28 6.79 -10.49
N ARG A 155 -3.17 6.68 -11.49
CA ARG A 155 -4.55 7.18 -11.39
C ARG A 155 -5.62 6.12 -11.44
N ARG A 156 -5.35 5.02 -12.09
CA ARG A 156 -6.32 3.95 -12.33
C ARG A 156 -5.72 2.65 -11.82
N ASP A 157 -6.55 1.83 -11.21
CA ASP A 157 -6.14 0.54 -10.69
C ASP A 157 -6.55 -0.56 -11.68
N ALA A 158 -5.55 -1.15 -12.36
CA ALA A 158 -5.77 -2.20 -13.35
C ALA A 158 -6.27 -3.48 -12.69
N PHE A 159 -5.71 -3.81 -11.51
CA PHE A 159 -6.08 -5.03 -10.83
C PHE A 159 -7.49 -4.97 -10.23
N ALA A 160 -7.94 -3.79 -9.77
CA ALA A 160 -9.32 -3.60 -9.34
C ALA A 160 -10.33 -3.91 -10.46
N HIS A 161 -10.06 -3.45 -11.69
CA HIS A 161 -10.89 -3.79 -12.85
C HIS A 161 -10.80 -5.27 -13.22
N ASN A 162 -9.63 -5.90 -13.08
CA ASN A 162 -9.47 -7.33 -13.28
C ASN A 162 -10.29 -8.15 -12.26
N LEU A 163 -10.19 -7.80 -10.98
CA LEU A 163 -10.96 -8.42 -9.91
C LEU A 163 -12.47 -8.22 -10.09
N LEU A 164 -12.89 -7.03 -10.55
CA LEU A 164 -14.29 -6.77 -10.94
C LEU A 164 -14.76 -7.72 -12.04
N GLY A 165 -13.90 -7.94 -13.05
CA GLY A 165 -14.16 -8.91 -14.12
C GLY A 165 -14.33 -10.33 -13.59
N MET A 166 -13.47 -10.75 -12.64
CA MET A 166 -13.56 -12.09 -12.01
C MET A 166 -14.87 -12.29 -11.24
N ILE A 167 -15.36 -11.25 -10.58
CA ILE A 167 -16.61 -11.31 -9.80
C ILE A 167 -17.82 -11.40 -10.75
N TYR A 168 -17.90 -10.54 -11.78
CA TYR A 168 -18.95 -10.63 -12.79
C TYR A 168 -18.96 -11.99 -13.50
N ASP A 169 -17.79 -12.50 -13.84
CA ASP A 169 -17.59 -13.81 -14.44
C ASP A 169 -18.14 -14.92 -13.52
N ALA A 170 -17.84 -14.85 -12.23
CA ALA A 170 -18.36 -15.78 -11.22
C ALA A 170 -19.89 -15.71 -11.05
N GLN A 171 -20.50 -14.55 -11.30
CA GLN A 171 -21.96 -14.36 -11.32
C GLN A 171 -22.60 -14.79 -12.65
N GLY A 172 -21.82 -15.18 -13.68
CA GLY A 172 -22.31 -15.51 -15.02
C GLY A 172 -22.62 -14.28 -15.90
N ASP A 173 -22.30 -13.08 -15.43
CA ASP A 173 -22.44 -11.85 -16.21
C ASP A 173 -21.19 -11.62 -17.09
N TYR A 174 -21.08 -12.45 -18.12
CA TYR A 174 -19.90 -12.46 -19.01
C TYR A 174 -19.76 -11.18 -19.82
N ASN A 175 -20.84 -10.45 -20.06
CA ASN A 175 -20.77 -9.16 -20.77
C ASN A 175 -20.06 -8.10 -19.92
N ASN A 176 -20.50 -7.91 -18.68
CA ASN A 176 -19.83 -6.99 -17.75
C ASN A 176 -18.44 -7.47 -17.36
N ALA A 177 -18.21 -8.80 -17.28
CA ALA A 177 -16.88 -9.37 -17.08
C ALA A 177 -15.92 -8.98 -18.21
N PHE A 178 -16.33 -9.16 -19.47
CA PHE A 178 -15.54 -8.77 -20.65
C PHE A 178 -15.20 -7.27 -20.64
N ILE A 179 -16.18 -6.41 -20.34
CA ILE A 179 -15.96 -4.96 -20.25
C ILE A 179 -14.95 -4.63 -19.17
N ALA A 180 -15.06 -5.23 -17.98
CA ALA A 180 -14.16 -4.99 -16.87
C ALA A 180 -12.74 -5.48 -17.17
N TYR A 181 -12.58 -6.67 -17.75
CA TYR A 181 -11.27 -7.19 -18.18
C TYR A 181 -10.62 -6.32 -19.28
N ARG A 182 -11.40 -5.85 -20.25
CA ARG A 182 -10.91 -4.92 -21.27
C ARG A 182 -10.43 -3.59 -20.68
N ASN A 183 -11.17 -3.03 -19.72
CA ASN A 183 -10.76 -1.83 -19.00
C ASN A 183 -9.44 -2.08 -18.24
N SER A 184 -9.32 -3.22 -17.56
CA SER A 184 -8.09 -3.64 -16.92
C SER A 184 -6.91 -3.70 -17.91
N LEU A 185 -7.10 -4.37 -19.06
CA LEU A 185 -6.08 -4.46 -20.12
C LEU A 185 -5.58 -3.08 -20.56
N ASN A 186 -6.50 -2.13 -20.78
CA ASN A 186 -6.15 -0.79 -21.20
C ASN A 186 -5.31 -0.07 -20.14
N ILE A 187 -5.69 -0.20 -18.86
CA ILE A 187 -4.95 0.41 -17.75
C ILE A 187 -3.55 -0.23 -17.60
N TYR A 188 -3.41 -1.56 -17.75
CA TYR A 188 -2.08 -2.18 -17.78
C TYR A 188 -1.21 -1.62 -18.90
N LYS A 189 -1.75 -1.44 -20.11
CA LYS A 189 -1.01 -0.87 -21.26
C LYS A 189 -0.60 0.57 -21.06
N GLU A 190 -1.53 1.39 -20.57
CA GLU A 190 -1.39 2.84 -20.54
C GLU A 190 -0.70 3.34 -19.27
N ASP A 191 -0.92 2.69 -18.12
CA ASP A 191 -0.44 3.14 -16.82
C ASP A 191 0.59 2.18 -16.21
N TYR A 192 0.26 0.89 -16.02
CA TYR A 192 1.06 -0.05 -15.23
C TYR A 192 2.39 -0.37 -15.88
N LYS A 193 2.38 -0.74 -17.15
CA LYS A 193 3.61 -1.09 -17.87
C LYS A 193 4.59 0.09 -17.95
N PRO A 194 4.19 1.30 -18.40
CA PRO A 194 5.11 2.44 -18.51
C PRO A 194 5.51 3.06 -17.17
N LEU A 195 4.67 3.01 -16.13
CA LEU A 195 4.91 3.70 -14.86
C LEU A 195 5.48 2.79 -13.77
N LEU A 196 5.10 1.51 -13.76
CA LEU A 196 5.42 0.54 -12.71
C LEU A 196 6.26 -0.63 -13.23
N GLY A 197 6.39 -0.80 -14.55
CA GLY A 197 7.05 -1.97 -15.15
C GLY A 197 6.25 -3.27 -15.02
N THR A 198 4.98 -3.20 -14.57
CA THR A 198 4.13 -4.39 -14.40
C THR A 198 3.55 -4.82 -15.74
N GLU A 199 3.87 -6.05 -16.16
CA GLU A 199 3.40 -6.61 -17.42
C GLU A 199 1.93 -7.04 -17.34
N ILE A 200 1.28 -7.15 -18.51
CA ILE A 200 -0.10 -7.61 -18.61
C ILE A 200 -0.17 -9.10 -18.25
N PRO A 201 -0.94 -9.51 -17.23
CA PRO A 201 -1.08 -10.91 -16.85
C PRO A 201 -1.55 -11.78 -18.02
N LEU A 202 -0.92 -12.95 -18.23
CA LEU A 202 -1.36 -13.91 -19.25
C LEU A 202 -2.78 -14.39 -18.96
N GLN A 203 -3.11 -14.58 -17.67
CA GLN A 203 -4.46 -15.00 -17.27
C GLN A 203 -5.52 -13.96 -17.68
N LEU A 204 -5.25 -12.66 -17.56
CA LEU A 204 -6.16 -11.62 -18.03
C LEU A 204 -6.45 -11.73 -19.54
N LYS A 205 -5.42 -11.98 -20.34
CA LYS A 205 -5.57 -12.19 -21.81
C LYS A 205 -6.48 -13.39 -22.10
N LYS A 206 -6.27 -14.49 -21.37
CA LYS A 206 -7.11 -15.69 -21.49
C LYS A 206 -8.56 -15.42 -21.09
N ASP A 207 -8.80 -14.68 -19.99
CA ASP A 207 -10.13 -14.34 -19.51
C ASP A 207 -10.88 -13.41 -20.47
N ILE A 208 -10.20 -12.45 -21.11
CA ILE A 208 -10.76 -11.61 -22.19
C ILE A 208 -11.23 -12.48 -23.35
N LEU A 209 -10.37 -13.36 -23.86
CA LEU A 209 -10.68 -14.24 -24.99
C LEU A 209 -11.84 -15.19 -24.67
N ARG A 210 -11.81 -15.80 -23.49
CA ARG A 210 -12.84 -16.73 -23.05
C ARG A 210 -14.20 -16.04 -22.90
N THR A 211 -14.26 -14.88 -22.24
CA THR A 211 -15.51 -14.14 -22.04
C THR A 211 -16.06 -13.62 -23.35
N ALA A 212 -15.23 -13.05 -24.24
CA ALA A 212 -15.65 -12.64 -25.58
C ALA A 212 -16.25 -13.81 -26.38
N LYS A 213 -15.62 -14.99 -26.35
CA LYS A 213 -16.09 -16.20 -27.03
C LYS A 213 -17.42 -16.70 -26.41
N THR A 214 -17.56 -16.63 -25.08
CA THR A 214 -18.78 -17.07 -24.38
C THR A 214 -20.00 -16.22 -24.76
N ILE A 215 -19.81 -14.93 -25.03
CA ILE A 215 -20.89 -13.99 -25.43
C ILE A 215 -20.97 -13.78 -26.95
N TYR A 216 -20.28 -14.61 -27.74
CA TYR A 216 -20.26 -14.57 -29.21
C TYR A 216 -19.81 -13.23 -29.83
N PHE A 217 -18.87 -12.52 -29.19
CA PHE A 217 -18.25 -11.32 -29.75
C PHE A 217 -17.13 -11.71 -30.72
N ILE A 218 -17.51 -12.21 -31.89
CA ILE A 218 -16.59 -12.83 -32.85
C ILE A 218 -15.47 -11.86 -33.27
N ASP A 219 -15.82 -10.63 -33.64
CA ASP A 219 -14.84 -9.61 -34.06
C ASP A 219 -13.80 -9.32 -32.97
N GLU A 220 -14.22 -9.25 -31.70
CA GLU A 220 -13.31 -9.03 -30.57
C GLU A 220 -12.47 -10.29 -30.28
N VAL A 221 -13.00 -11.49 -30.49
CA VAL A 221 -12.22 -12.75 -30.39
C VAL A 221 -11.10 -12.75 -31.42
N GLU A 222 -11.42 -12.52 -32.70
CA GLU A 222 -10.43 -12.49 -33.79
C GLU A 222 -9.35 -11.43 -33.53
N LYS A 223 -9.74 -10.22 -33.14
CA LYS A 223 -8.85 -9.12 -32.80
C LYS A 223 -7.89 -9.50 -31.67
N TYR A 224 -8.41 -10.01 -30.53
CA TYR A 224 -7.55 -10.34 -29.39
C TYR A 224 -6.75 -11.63 -29.57
N GLU A 225 -7.24 -12.61 -30.35
CA GLU A 225 -6.43 -13.77 -30.75
C GLU A 225 -5.18 -13.32 -31.55
N ALA A 226 -5.38 -12.39 -32.49
CA ALA A 226 -4.28 -11.83 -33.27
C ALA A 226 -3.32 -10.98 -32.39
N GLU A 227 -3.88 -10.13 -31.53
CA GLU A 227 -3.08 -9.25 -30.66
C GLU A 227 -2.25 -10.03 -29.65
N PHE A 228 -2.84 -11.06 -29.00
CA PHE A 228 -2.17 -11.80 -27.94
C PHE A 228 -1.37 -13.01 -28.45
N ASN A 229 -1.55 -13.38 -29.71
CA ASN A 229 -1.05 -14.64 -30.28
C ASN A 229 -1.50 -15.85 -29.44
N LEU A 230 -2.78 -15.88 -29.08
CA LEU A 230 -3.43 -16.93 -28.26
C LEU A 230 -4.72 -17.36 -28.91
N LYS A 231 -5.20 -18.56 -28.57
CA LYS A 231 -6.54 -19.05 -28.97
C LYS A 231 -7.51 -18.95 -27.81
N ALA A 232 -8.76 -18.59 -28.15
CA ALA A 232 -9.85 -18.54 -27.18
C ALA A 232 -10.28 -19.95 -26.79
N GLU A 233 -10.15 -20.28 -25.50
CA GLU A 233 -10.56 -21.56 -24.93
C GLU A 233 -11.81 -21.37 -24.04
N LEU A 234 -12.74 -22.30 -24.11
CA LEU A 234 -13.91 -22.35 -23.23
C LEU A 234 -13.64 -23.28 -22.04
N LEU A 235 -14.46 -23.14 -21.00
CA LEU A 235 -14.43 -24.04 -19.86
C LEU A 235 -14.70 -25.48 -20.30
N PRO A 236 -13.84 -26.46 -19.98
CA PRO A 236 -14.06 -27.86 -20.32
C PRO A 236 -15.28 -28.45 -19.59
N GLU A 237 -15.96 -29.36 -20.22
CA GLU A 237 -17.08 -30.08 -19.60
C GLU A 237 -16.60 -30.92 -18.41
N GLY A 238 -17.37 -30.93 -17.31
CA GLY A 238 -16.99 -31.63 -16.08
C GLY A 238 -16.00 -30.89 -15.18
N TYR A 239 -15.59 -29.67 -15.58
CA TYR A 239 -14.69 -28.82 -14.80
C TYR A 239 -15.41 -27.56 -14.29
N ALA A 240 -14.86 -26.96 -13.24
CA ALA A 240 -15.25 -25.62 -12.81
C ALA A 240 -14.01 -24.79 -12.43
N PRO A 241 -14.10 -23.44 -12.51
CA PRO A 241 -12.94 -22.59 -12.26
C PRO A 241 -12.65 -22.43 -10.78
N LEU A 242 -11.35 -22.43 -10.45
CA LEU A 242 -10.78 -21.93 -9.22
C LEU A 242 -9.93 -20.71 -9.54
N VAL A 243 -10.25 -19.56 -8.97
CA VAL A 243 -9.37 -18.38 -8.99
C VAL A 243 -8.55 -18.43 -7.70
N PHE A 244 -7.23 -18.50 -7.86
CA PHE A 244 -6.29 -18.57 -6.74
C PHE A 244 -5.46 -17.30 -6.69
N PHE A 245 -5.45 -16.64 -5.52
CA PHE A 245 -4.63 -15.46 -5.23
C PHE A 245 -3.48 -15.85 -4.30
N TRP A 246 -2.27 -15.52 -4.73
CA TRP A 246 -1.08 -15.62 -3.89
C TRP A 246 -0.56 -14.21 -3.57
N ASN A 247 -0.76 -13.80 -2.33
CA ASN A 247 -0.18 -12.60 -1.76
C ASN A 247 1.28 -12.92 -1.38
N ASN A 248 2.23 -12.43 -2.19
CA ASN A 248 3.64 -12.76 -2.00
C ASN A 248 4.32 -11.79 -1.05
N GLY A 249 4.98 -12.33 -0.03
CA GLY A 249 5.82 -11.58 0.89
C GLY A 249 5.07 -10.47 1.65
N LEU A 250 5.82 -9.46 2.01
CA LEU A 250 5.33 -8.27 2.71
C LEU A 250 5.75 -7.00 1.94
N GLY A 251 4.85 -6.04 1.84
CA GLY A 251 5.07 -4.75 1.19
C GLY A 251 6.16 -3.92 1.87
N PRO A 252 6.58 -2.81 1.28
CA PRO A 252 7.70 -2.03 1.79
C PRO A 252 7.37 -1.38 3.14
N VAL A 253 8.39 -1.10 3.92
CA VAL A 253 8.27 -0.31 5.16
C VAL A 253 8.74 1.10 4.91
N LYS A 254 8.16 2.06 5.65
CA LYS A 254 8.66 3.43 5.67
C LYS A 254 9.80 3.59 6.67
N ASP A 255 10.86 4.21 6.22
CA ASP A 255 12.01 4.67 7.01
C ASP A 255 12.19 6.17 6.83
N GLU A 256 13.02 6.78 7.66
CA GLU A 256 13.36 8.20 7.56
C GLU A 256 14.55 8.41 6.62
N ASN A 257 14.41 9.33 5.71
CA ASN A 257 15.54 9.94 5.00
C ASN A 257 15.73 11.37 5.49
N SER A 258 16.97 11.86 5.51
CA SER A 258 17.23 13.25 5.85
C SER A 258 18.47 13.76 5.14
N VAL A 259 18.42 15.03 4.75
CA VAL A 259 19.55 15.73 4.19
C VAL A 259 19.67 17.13 4.79
N ASN A 260 20.84 17.71 4.63
CA ASN A 260 21.12 19.07 5.08
C ASN A 260 20.89 20.06 3.94
N PHE A 261 20.13 21.10 4.24
CA PHE A 261 19.97 22.27 3.38
C PHE A 261 20.80 23.42 3.93
N VAL A 262 21.47 24.14 3.06
CA VAL A 262 22.13 25.40 3.39
C VAL A 262 21.14 26.53 3.18
N THR A 263 21.07 27.48 4.11
CA THR A 263 20.16 28.61 4.04
C THR A 263 20.85 29.86 3.50
N TYR A 264 20.24 30.47 2.50
CA TYR A 264 20.72 31.75 1.93
C TYR A 264 19.63 32.81 2.01
N PRO A 265 19.96 34.05 2.45
CA PRO A 265 18.99 35.14 2.40
C PRO A 265 18.65 35.47 0.95
N SER A 266 17.36 35.73 0.70
CA SER A 266 16.83 36.17 -0.60
C SER A 266 16.12 37.50 -0.45
N GLN A 267 15.64 38.08 -1.55
CA GLN A 267 14.89 39.34 -1.54
C GLN A 267 13.47 39.16 -1.01
N ASN A 268 12.84 40.28 -0.62
CA ASN A 268 11.40 40.34 -0.29
C ASN A 268 10.91 39.36 0.80
N GLY A 269 11.74 39.12 1.82
CA GLY A 269 11.33 38.27 2.96
C GLY A 269 11.49 36.76 2.74
N TYR A 270 12.11 36.35 1.62
CA TYR A 270 12.38 34.94 1.34
C TYR A 270 13.73 34.49 1.87
N VAL A 271 13.81 33.20 2.20
CA VAL A 271 15.05 32.44 2.45
C VAL A 271 15.06 31.24 1.51
N ASN A 272 16.17 31.04 0.81
CA ASN A 272 16.40 29.87 -0.02
C ASN A 272 17.02 28.74 0.81
N PHE A 273 16.37 27.57 0.80
CA PHE A 273 16.90 26.32 1.34
C PHE A 273 17.46 25.52 0.18
N VAL A 274 18.78 25.39 0.12
CA VAL A 274 19.48 24.79 -1.03
C VAL A 274 20.18 23.50 -0.61
N ASN A 275 19.94 22.42 -1.36
CA ASN A 275 20.78 21.23 -1.34
C ASN A 275 21.39 21.04 -2.73
N VAL A 276 22.69 21.24 -2.84
CA VAL A 276 23.43 21.21 -4.11
C VAL A 276 23.52 19.79 -4.67
N GLU A 277 23.69 18.79 -3.80
CA GLU A 277 23.84 17.38 -4.21
C GLU A 277 22.57 16.84 -4.89
N LEU A 278 21.41 17.25 -4.37
CA LEU A 278 20.09 16.86 -4.92
C LEU A 278 19.57 17.85 -5.99
N GLY A 279 20.26 18.95 -6.24
CA GLY A 279 19.79 20.01 -7.14
C GLY A 279 18.51 20.70 -6.68
N LEU A 280 18.24 20.73 -5.37
CA LEU A 280 17.00 21.25 -4.81
C LEU A 280 17.17 22.66 -4.28
N ASN A 281 16.21 23.54 -4.58
CA ASN A 281 16.11 24.88 -4.04
C ASN A 281 14.65 25.22 -3.71
N PHE A 282 14.38 25.53 -2.44
CA PHE A 282 13.07 25.90 -1.93
C PHE A 282 13.08 27.34 -1.41
N PRO A 283 12.52 28.31 -2.15
CA PRO A 283 12.32 29.67 -1.66
C PRO A 283 11.10 29.68 -0.72
N ILE A 284 11.34 29.92 0.56
CA ILE A 284 10.29 29.99 1.60
C ILE A 284 10.18 31.43 2.11
N TYR A 285 8.96 31.97 2.09
CA TYR A 285 8.67 33.25 2.70
C TYR A 285 8.67 33.12 4.23
N VAL A 286 9.55 33.88 4.90
CA VAL A 286 9.71 33.84 6.36
C VAL A 286 9.33 35.14 7.04
N GLY A 287 8.93 36.18 6.27
CA GLY A 287 8.46 37.44 6.81
C GLY A 287 9.48 38.58 6.69
N ASN A 288 9.66 39.35 7.77
CA ASN A 288 10.50 40.54 7.80
C ASN A 288 12.00 40.22 7.82
N GLU A 289 12.84 41.26 7.75
CA GLU A 289 14.31 41.12 7.72
C GLU A 289 14.89 40.50 9.00
N GLU A 290 14.26 40.73 10.16
CA GLU A 290 14.72 40.18 11.44
C GLU A 290 14.51 38.65 11.48
N ASP A 291 13.35 38.17 11.03
CA ASP A 291 13.05 36.72 10.95
C ASP A 291 13.92 36.04 9.93
N ARG A 292 14.17 36.69 8.77
CA ARG A 292 15.07 36.21 7.75
C ARG A 292 16.50 36.02 8.30
N LYS A 293 17.07 37.02 9.04
CA LYS A 293 18.37 36.92 9.66
C LYS A 293 18.46 35.75 10.66
N LYS A 294 17.39 35.49 11.42
CA LYS A 294 17.33 34.39 12.39
C LYS A 294 17.35 33.02 11.71
N VAL A 295 16.58 32.84 10.63
CA VAL A 295 16.56 31.59 9.87
C VAL A 295 17.89 31.34 9.16
N THR A 296 18.49 32.37 8.56
CA THR A 296 19.79 32.25 7.87
C THR A 296 20.97 32.10 8.83
N ALA A 297 20.86 32.54 10.09
CA ALA A 297 21.93 32.35 11.11
C ALA A 297 22.15 30.85 11.44
N LEU A 298 21.24 29.98 11.09
CA LEU A 298 21.40 28.54 11.29
C LEU A 298 22.34 27.87 10.29
N ASN A 299 22.65 28.53 9.18
CA ASN A 299 23.49 28.07 8.08
C ASN A 299 23.12 26.70 7.48
N ILE A 300 22.88 25.71 8.32
CA ILE A 300 22.55 24.33 7.92
C ILE A 300 21.29 23.88 8.65
N VAL A 301 20.35 23.34 7.90
CA VAL A 301 19.05 22.83 8.38
C VAL A 301 18.91 21.38 7.94
N ARG A 302 18.78 20.46 8.90
CA ARG A 302 18.42 19.07 8.62
C ARG A 302 16.91 18.98 8.33
N VAL A 303 16.56 18.43 7.18
CA VAL A 303 15.19 18.18 6.79
C VAL A 303 14.99 16.68 6.64
N ALA A 304 13.96 16.15 7.28
CA ALA A 304 13.60 14.73 7.25
C ALA A 304 12.29 14.51 6.49
N TRP A 305 12.25 13.46 5.68
CA TRP A 305 11.06 12.98 4.97
C TRP A 305 11.03 11.46 4.90
N PRO A 306 9.85 10.83 4.68
CA PRO A 306 9.77 9.38 4.58
C PRO A 306 10.44 8.88 3.29
N LYS A 307 11.03 7.68 3.35
CA LYS A 307 11.42 6.85 2.21
C LYS A 307 10.84 5.47 2.38
N TYR A 308 10.58 4.75 1.28
CA TYR A 308 10.28 3.34 1.35
C TYR A 308 11.56 2.49 1.29
N VAL A 309 11.49 1.35 1.97
CA VAL A 309 12.49 0.30 1.98
C VAL A 309 11.79 -1.01 1.67
N THR A 310 12.23 -1.68 0.62
CA THR A 310 11.69 -2.95 0.17
C THR A 310 12.04 -4.06 1.16
N ARG A 311 11.06 -4.88 1.51
CA ARG A 311 11.27 -6.22 2.08
C ARG A 311 11.33 -7.20 0.91
N VAL A 312 12.51 -7.71 0.61
CA VAL A 312 12.76 -8.55 -0.59
C VAL A 312 12.08 -9.91 -0.40
N PRO A 313 11.05 -10.27 -1.17
CA PRO A 313 10.38 -11.55 -1.01
C PRO A 313 11.33 -12.73 -1.20
N THR A 314 11.26 -13.73 -0.33
CA THR A 314 12.05 -14.97 -0.46
C THR A 314 11.66 -15.75 -1.71
N TYR A 315 10.35 -15.84 -1.98
CA TYR A 315 9.84 -16.55 -3.15
C TYR A 315 9.64 -15.61 -4.32
N LYS A 316 10.21 -15.98 -5.49
CA LYS A 316 10.13 -15.18 -6.72
C LYS A 316 9.06 -15.69 -7.67
N ASN A 317 8.77 -16.98 -7.63
CA ASN A 317 7.82 -17.63 -8.52
C ASN A 317 6.93 -18.58 -7.74
N ALA A 318 5.72 -18.77 -8.27
CA ALA A 318 4.81 -19.78 -7.77
C ALA A 318 4.06 -20.46 -8.91
N VAL A 319 3.72 -21.71 -8.69
CA VAL A 319 2.82 -22.48 -9.54
C VAL A 319 1.79 -23.20 -8.68
N LEU A 320 0.57 -23.27 -9.17
CA LEU A 320 -0.47 -24.10 -8.57
C LEU A 320 -0.48 -25.46 -9.32
N LYS A 321 -0.55 -26.55 -8.58
CA LYS A 321 -0.66 -27.88 -9.13
C LYS A 321 -1.93 -28.55 -8.63
N ASP A 322 -2.62 -29.26 -9.49
CA ASP A 322 -3.74 -30.12 -9.11
C ASP A 322 -3.28 -31.58 -8.81
N SER A 323 -4.21 -32.43 -8.41
CA SER A 323 -3.95 -33.84 -8.12
C SER A 323 -3.50 -34.66 -9.35
N LEU A 324 -3.68 -34.13 -10.56
CA LEU A 324 -3.23 -34.71 -11.83
C LEU A 324 -1.88 -34.17 -12.28
N ASN A 325 -1.22 -33.33 -11.46
CA ASN A 325 0.02 -32.61 -11.76
C ASN A 325 -0.10 -31.60 -12.92
N ASN A 326 -1.30 -31.16 -13.28
CA ASN A 326 -1.42 -30.00 -14.16
C ASN A 326 -0.84 -28.76 -13.45
N VAL A 327 -0.10 -27.95 -14.21
CA VAL A 327 0.62 -26.79 -13.68
C VAL A 327 -0.03 -25.50 -14.17
N PHE A 328 -0.45 -24.66 -13.22
CA PHE A 328 -1.01 -23.34 -13.49
C PHE A 328 -0.05 -22.28 -12.94
N LYS A 329 0.56 -21.50 -13.83
CA LYS A 329 1.48 -20.43 -13.45
C LYS A 329 0.68 -19.25 -12.89
N LEU A 330 1.18 -18.64 -11.82
CA LEU A 330 0.60 -17.41 -11.28
C LEU A 330 1.29 -16.20 -11.91
N ASP A 331 0.49 -15.25 -12.36
CA ASP A 331 0.95 -13.98 -12.91
C ASP A 331 0.81 -12.85 -11.88
N VAL A 332 1.71 -11.87 -11.94
CA VAL A 332 1.61 -10.65 -11.11
C VAL A 332 0.41 -9.84 -11.58
N GLY A 333 -0.59 -9.71 -10.71
CA GLY A 333 -1.73 -8.81 -10.92
C GLY A 333 -1.46 -7.42 -10.36
N GLU A 334 -0.83 -7.32 -9.20
CA GLU A 334 -0.55 -6.05 -8.53
C GLU A 334 0.85 -6.05 -7.92
N ASP A 335 1.68 -5.08 -8.24
CA ASP A 335 2.97 -4.84 -7.58
C ASP A 335 2.84 -3.70 -6.59
N ILE A 336 2.51 -4.03 -5.34
CA ILE A 336 2.29 -3.05 -4.28
C ILE A 336 3.58 -2.33 -3.92
N ASN A 337 4.72 -3.03 -4.01
CA ASN A 337 6.02 -2.40 -3.77
C ASN A 337 6.29 -1.28 -4.79
N ALA A 338 6.12 -1.55 -6.08
CA ALA A 338 6.29 -0.54 -7.12
C ALA A 338 5.32 0.63 -6.97
N ILE A 339 4.06 0.36 -6.64
CA ILE A 339 3.03 1.39 -6.40
C ILE A 339 3.39 2.28 -5.22
N ALA A 340 3.86 1.70 -4.10
CA ALA A 340 4.25 2.46 -2.92
C ALA A 340 5.40 3.41 -3.22
N PHE A 341 6.46 2.92 -3.88
CA PHE A 341 7.59 3.75 -4.30
C PHE A 341 7.15 4.86 -5.25
N LYS A 342 6.38 4.52 -6.29
CA LYS A 342 5.88 5.50 -7.27
C LYS A 342 5.00 6.57 -6.61
N SER A 343 4.10 6.15 -5.72
CA SER A 343 3.22 7.06 -4.98
C SER A 343 4.00 8.05 -4.11
N LEU A 344 5.10 7.61 -3.49
CA LEU A 344 5.95 8.49 -2.69
C LEU A 344 6.82 9.40 -3.58
N ASP A 345 7.43 8.87 -4.64
CA ASP A 345 8.24 9.66 -5.57
C ASP A 345 7.45 10.80 -6.21
N ASP A 346 6.17 10.56 -6.56
CA ASP A 346 5.29 11.57 -7.17
C ASP A 346 4.98 12.76 -6.24
N ARG A 347 5.08 12.59 -4.91
CA ARG A 347 4.83 13.63 -3.92
C ARG A 347 6.08 14.06 -3.13
N MET A 348 7.24 13.48 -3.41
CA MET A 348 8.47 13.71 -2.63
C MET A 348 8.84 15.20 -2.52
N LEU A 349 8.77 15.95 -3.61
CA LEU A 349 9.04 17.38 -3.60
C LEU A 349 8.08 18.16 -2.71
N LYS A 350 6.82 17.78 -2.67
CA LYS A 350 5.81 18.37 -1.77
C LYS A 350 6.14 18.04 -0.31
N GLU A 351 6.46 16.81 0.01
CA GLU A 351 6.83 16.35 1.36
C GLU A 351 8.05 17.11 1.89
N ILE A 352 9.09 17.27 1.06
CA ILE A 352 10.29 18.05 1.41
C ILE A 352 9.93 19.51 1.63
N GLY A 353 9.17 20.12 0.70
CA GLY A 353 8.75 21.52 0.80
C GLY A 353 7.94 21.81 2.06
N GLU A 354 7.02 20.92 2.43
CA GLU A 354 6.21 21.02 3.65
C GLU A 354 7.08 20.86 4.92
N ALA A 355 8.09 19.97 4.91
CA ALA A 355 9.01 19.81 6.01
C ALA A 355 9.87 21.08 6.22
N ILE A 356 10.36 21.68 5.14
CA ILE A 356 11.09 22.94 5.18
C ILE A 356 10.19 24.09 5.68
N LEU A 357 8.95 24.18 5.20
CA LEU A 357 7.98 25.20 5.64
C LEU A 357 7.70 25.07 7.13
N ARG A 358 7.43 23.85 7.62
CA ARG A 358 7.23 23.59 9.06
C ARG A 358 8.41 24.07 9.88
N PHE A 359 9.63 23.72 9.43
CA PHE A 359 10.86 24.17 10.07
C PHE A 359 10.94 25.70 10.14
N ALA A 360 10.75 26.38 9.02
CA ALA A 360 10.81 27.85 8.95
C ALA A 360 9.79 28.52 9.89
N LEU A 361 8.54 28.02 9.91
CA LEU A 361 7.49 28.54 10.78
C LEU A 361 7.78 28.29 12.27
N LYS A 362 8.35 27.14 12.62
CA LYS A 362 8.79 26.87 14.01
C LYS A 362 9.90 27.82 14.44
N GLN A 363 10.88 28.10 13.57
CA GLN A 363 11.95 29.06 13.89
C GLN A 363 11.40 30.47 14.10
N ALA A 364 10.44 30.90 13.32
CA ALA A 364 9.74 32.17 13.53
C ALA A 364 9.02 32.21 14.89
N ALA A 365 8.31 31.12 15.26
CA ALA A 365 7.64 31.03 16.57
C ALA A 365 8.63 31.03 17.75
N VAL A 366 9.76 30.31 17.63
CA VAL A 366 10.86 30.32 18.64
C VAL A 366 11.43 31.73 18.81
N ALA A 367 11.60 32.46 17.71
CA ALA A 367 12.11 33.82 17.73
C ALA A 367 11.16 34.79 18.46
N LEU A 368 9.85 34.67 18.23
CA LEU A 368 8.84 35.45 18.96
C LEU A 368 8.83 35.13 20.45
N ALA A 369 8.87 33.85 20.82
CA ALA A 369 8.90 33.44 22.22
C ALA A 369 10.17 33.90 22.96
N LYS A 370 11.34 33.91 22.32
CA LYS A 370 12.58 34.45 22.90
C LYS A 370 12.49 35.95 23.17
N LYS A 371 11.75 36.68 22.36
CA LYS A 371 11.52 38.12 22.54
C LYS A 371 10.67 38.43 23.77
N GLU A 372 9.78 37.54 24.14
CA GLU A 372 8.91 37.65 25.32
C GLU A 372 9.57 37.03 26.58
N ASN A 373 10.26 35.90 26.44
CA ASN A 373 10.94 35.21 27.55
C ASN A 373 12.04 34.27 27.02
N GLU A 374 13.32 34.56 27.39
CA GLU A 374 14.49 33.78 26.95
C GLU A 374 14.40 32.29 27.33
N GLY A 375 13.89 31.97 28.51
CA GLY A 375 13.73 30.58 28.97
C GLY A 375 12.67 29.81 28.17
N ALA A 376 11.58 30.44 27.83
CA ALA A 376 10.54 29.85 26.99
C ALA A 376 11.04 29.63 25.55
N GLY A 377 11.79 30.57 25.00
CA GLY A 377 12.42 30.46 23.70
C GLY A 377 13.45 29.33 23.61
N ALA A 378 14.27 29.15 24.66
CA ALA A 378 15.24 28.04 24.73
C ALA A 378 14.53 26.67 24.80
N ALA A 379 13.47 26.54 25.61
CA ALA A 379 12.68 25.32 25.70
C ALA A 379 12.01 24.98 24.38
N LEU A 380 11.41 25.95 23.68
CA LEU A 380 10.81 25.77 22.35
C LEU A 380 11.87 25.39 21.28
N SER A 381 13.08 25.94 21.35
CA SER A 381 14.17 25.61 20.44
C SER A 381 14.58 24.13 20.56
N ILE A 382 14.71 23.61 21.77
CA ILE A 382 15.00 22.19 22.03
C ILE A 382 13.87 21.30 21.52
N LEU A 383 12.61 21.67 21.79
CA LEU A 383 11.44 20.95 21.33
C LEU A 383 11.32 20.96 19.80
N SER A 384 11.65 22.08 19.13
CA SER A 384 11.60 22.17 17.67
C SER A 384 12.65 21.30 17.01
N ALA A 385 13.88 21.29 17.50
CA ALA A 385 14.96 20.46 16.98
C ALA A 385 14.70 18.95 17.17
N ALA A 386 14.09 18.55 18.29
CA ALA A 386 13.74 17.17 18.59
C ALA A 386 12.49 16.68 17.82
N SER A 387 11.70 17.57 17.24
CA SER A 387 10.40 17.26 16.65
C SER A 387 10.41 17.07 15.12
N GLU A 388 11.52 17.33 14.45
CA GLU A 388 11.64 17.16 12.98
C GLU A 388 11.93 15.70 12.64
N LYS A 389 10.87 14.89 12.62
CA LYS A 389 10.91 13.48 12.20
C LYS A 389 9.92 13.24 11.08
N ALA A 390 10.29 12.39 10.15
CA ALA A 390 9.38 11.91 9.11
C ALA A 390 8.26 11.03 9.68
N ASP A 391 7.10 11.00 9.03
CA ASP A 391 6.04 10.03 9.35
C ASP A 391 6.39 8.69 8.70
N THR A 392 6.89 7.76 9.51
CA THR A 392 7.27 6.41 9.09
C THR A 392 6.15 5.39 9.27
N ARG A 393 4.93 5.83 9.57
CA ARG A 393 3.77 4.94 9.69
C ARG A 393 3.32 4.47 8.31
N ASN A 394 3.00 3.17 8.20
CA ASN A 394 2.36 2.55 7.04
C ASN A 394 1.71 1.22 7.42
N TRP A 395 0.83 0.72 6.57
CA TRP A 395 0.20 -0.59 6.72
C TRP A 395 1.18 -1.72 6.36
N GLN A 396 1.80 -2.32 7.36
CA GLN A 396 2.95 -3.20 7.20
C GLN A 396 2.61 -4.65 6.82
N PHE A 397 1.33 -5.05 6.85
CA PHE A 397 0.91 -6.42 6.51
C PHE A 397 0.40 -6.55 5.08
N LEU A 398 0.44 -5.49 4.29
CA LEU A 398 0.22 -5.58 2.85
C LEU A 398 1.23 -6.53 2.21
N PRO A 399 0.88 -7.29 1.17
CA PRO A 399 1.84 -8.10 0.44
C PRO A 399 2.77 -7.22 -0.41
N TYR A 400 3.91 -7.78 -0.79
CA TYR A 400 4.79 -7.17 -1.79
C TYR A 400 4.10 -7.13 -3.16
N SER A 401 3.47 -8.24 -3.56
CA SER A 401 2.68 -8.34 -4.77
C SER A 401 1.49 -9.29 -4.59
N ILE A 402 0.44 -9.07 -5.38
CA ILE A 402 -0.70 -9.97 -5.52
C ILE A 402 -0.55 -10.69 -6.85
N ASN A 403 -0.43 -12.01 -6.78
CA ASN A 403 -0.31 -12.87 -7.94
C ASN A 403 -1.55 -13.74 -8.04
N TYR A 404 -1.96 -14.11 -9.25
CA TYR A 404 -3.16 -14.92 -9.41
C TYR A 404 -3.10 -15.85 -10.62
N THR A 405 -3.96 -16.84 -10.60
CA THR A 405 -4.25 -17.71 -11.74
C THR A 405 -5.70 -18.19 -11.70
N ARG A 406 -6.20 -18.64 -12.83
CA ARG A 406 -7.47 -19.39 -12.94
C ARG A 406 -7.15 -20.81 -13.37
N ALA A 407 -7.41 -21.77 -12.51
CA ALA A 407 -7.28 -23.18 -12.78
C ALA A 407 -8.68 -23.77 -13.08
N TYR A 408 -8.78 -24.63 -14.08
CA TYR A 408 -9.97 -25.45 -14.31
C TYR A 408 -9.75 -26.81 -13.66
N LEU A 409 -10.56 -27.14 -12.68
CA LEU A 409 -10.44 -28.35 -11.88
C LEU A 409 -11.68 -29.24 -12.04
N PRO A 410 -11.51 -30.58 -11.98
CA PRO A 410 -12.64 -31.50 -11.97
C PRO A 410 -13.59 -31.19 -10.80
N ILE A 411 -14.90 -31.37 -11.04
CA ILE A 411 -15.92 -31.19 -10.00
C ILE A 411 -15.72 -32.20 -8.86
N GLY A 412 -15.91 -31.76 -7.61
CA GLY A 412 -15.74 -32.55 -6.40
C GLY A 412 -14.57 -32.10 -5.54
N LYS A 413 -14.17 -32.95 -4.60
CA LYS A 413 -13.06 -32.63 -3.68
C LYS A 413 -11.73 -32.73 -4.40
N GLN A 414 -10.96 -31.67 -4.36
CA GLN A 414 -9.64 -31.55 -4.98
C GLN A 414 -8.60 -31.21 -3.92
N ASN A 415 -7.39 -31.75 -4.07
CA ASN A 415 -6.21 -31.30 -3.38
C ASN A 415 -5.35 -30.51 -4.37
N ILE A 416 -5.07 -29.25 -4.05
CA ILE A 416 -4.21 -28.38 -4.84
C ILE A 416 -2.99 -28.01 -4.03
N VAL A 417 -1.88 -27.85 -4.69
CA VAL A 417 -0.58 -27.54 -4.07
C VAL A 417 -0.05 -26.25 -4.66
N LEU A 418 0.13 -25.24 -3.83
CA LEU A 418 0.91 -24.06 -4.19
C LEU A 418 2.40 -24.38 -3.96
N GLU A 419 3.16 -24.47 -5.02
CA GLU A 419 4.62 -24.57 -4.95
C GLU A 419 5.22 -23.18 -5.16
N THR A 420 5.82 -22.62 -4.12
CA THR A 420 6.58 -21.37 -4.17
C THR A 420 8.07 -21.68 -4.22
N SER A 421 8.81 -20.96 -5.05
CA SER A 421 10.24 -21.22 -5.26
C SER A 421 11.10 -19.99 -5.02
N SER A 422 12.20 -20.20 -4.30
CA SER A 422 13.35 -19.31 -4.21
C SER A 422 14.50 -19.84 -5.09
N ASN A 423 15.69 -19.25 -4.98
CA ASN A 423 16.87 -19.77 -5.67
C ASN A 423 17.28 -21.16 -5.14
N ASP A 424 17.05 -21.43 -3.85
CA ASP A 424 17.63 -22.55 -3.12
C ASP A 424 16.59 -23.51 -2.54
N SER A 425 15.30 -23.17 -2.57
CA SER A 425 14.25 -23.97 -1.93
C SER A 425 12.90 -23.90 -2.66
N ILE A 426 12.13 -24.95 -2.48
CA ILE A 426 10.73 -25.03 -2.89
C ILE A 426 9.91 -25.32 -1.63
N GLU A 427 8.92 -24.47 -1.36
CA GLU A 427 7.93 -24.70 -0.32
C GLU A 427 6.61 -25.15 -0.95
N LYS A 428 5.90 -26.05 -0.26
CA LYS A 428 4.63 -26.62 -0.72
C LYS A 428 3.55 -26.40 0.31
N ASN A 429 2.51 -25.70 -0.11
CA ASN A 429 1.32 -25.45 0.69
C ASN A 429 0.13 -26.19 0.07
N ASN A 430 -0.53 -27.06 0.85
CA ASN A 430 -1.64 -27.88 0.39
C ASN A 430 -2.97 -27.25 0.77
N PHE A 431 -3.93 -27.25 -0.18
CA PHE A 431 -5.28 -26.73 0.01
C PHE A 431 -6.29 -27.77 -0.44
N PHE A 432 -7.25 -28.08 0.43
CA PHE A 432 -8.39 -28.95 0.13
C PHE A 432 -9.59 -28.07 -0.24
N VAL A 433 -10.02 -28.16 -1.48
CA VAL A 433 -11.12 -27.37 -2.02
C VAL A 433 -12.22 -28.27 -2.55
N ASN A 434 -13.47 -27.87 -2.39
CA ASN A 434 -14.60 -28.55 -2.99
C ASN A 434 -15.08 -27.76 -4.22
N ILE A 435 -14.82 -28.31 -5.40
CA ILE A 435 -15.15 -27.67 -6.68
C ILE A 435 -16.59 -27.98 -7.03
N GLU A 436 -17.43 -26.94 -7.05
CA GLU A 436 -18.87 -27.07 -7.31
C GLU A 436 -19.21 -26.77 -8.78
N LYS A 437 -20.11 -27.61 -9.35
CA LYS A 437 -20.57 -27.42 -10.73
C LYS A 437 -21.22 -26.04 -10.91
N GLY A 438 -20.79 -25.31 -11.96
CA GLY A 438 -21.38 -24.03 -12.32
C GLY A 438 -21.00 -22.88 -11.39
N LYS A 439 -20.07 -23.08 -10.46
CA LYS A 439 -19.57 -22.03 -9.57
C LYS A 439 -18.08 -21.76 -9.82
N THR A 440 -17.69 -20.51 -9.70
CA THR A 440 -16.28 -20.14 -9.56
C THR A 440 -15.90 -20.20 -8.08
N ASN A 441 -14.85 -20.95 -7.77
CA ASN A 441 -14.29 -21.04 -6.43
C ASN A 441 -13.17 -20.02 -6.29
N PHE A 442 -12.99 -19.49 -5.08
CA PHE A 442 -11.95 -18.50 -4.77
C PHE A 442 -11.12 -18.98 -3.58
N GLN A 443 -9.81 -18.91 -3.71
CA GLN A 443 -8.87 -19.20 -2.64
C GLN A 443 -7.78 -18.12 -2.62
N ALA A 444 -7.39 -17.68 -1.43
CA ALA A 444 -6.29 -16.73 -1.27
C ALA A 444 -5.36 -17.21 -0.15
N PHE A 445 -4.07 -16.94 -0.33
CA PHE A 445 -3.02 -17.32 0.63
C PHE A 445 -1.91 -16.28 0.60
N GLN A 446 -1.26 -16.02 1.74
CA GLN A 446 -0.11 -15.11 1.82
C GLN A 446 1.11 -15.84 2.37
N THR A 447 2.23 -15.74 1.64
CA THR A 447 3.57 -16.03 2.18
C THR A 447 4.12 -14.78 2.85
N LEU A 448 4.87 -14.94 3.95
CA LEU A 448 5.29 -13.82 4.81
C LEU A 448 6.81 -13.62 4.81
N GLN A 449 7.55 -14.56 4.21
CA GLN A 449 9.00 -14.63 4.24
C GLN A 449 9.64 -13.56 3.35
N PHE A 450 10.73 -12.97 3.83
CA PHE A 450 11.56 -12.06 3.07
C PHE A 450 13.05 -12.20 3.46
N ASP A 451 13.96 -11.95 2.51
CA ASP A 451 15.42 -12.18 2.62
C ASP A 451 16.21 -10.99 3.15
N GLY A 452 15.53 -9.94 3.60
CA GLY A 452 16.14 -8.71 4.07
C GLY A 452 15.58 -7.47 3.39
N PHE A 453 16.30 -6.36 3.56
CA PHE A 453 15.86 -5.05 3.11
C PHE A 453 16.68 -4.54 1.94
N ALA A 454 16.04 -3.80 1.03
CA ALA A 454 16.70 -3.14 -0.09
C ALA A 454 16.17 -1.71 -0.30
N ASP A 455 17.04 -0.84 -0.83
CA ASP A 455 16.65 0.49 -1.29
C ASP A 455 15.84 0.44 -2.60
N LYS A 456 15.44 1.60 -3.12
CA LYS A 456 14.69 1.70 -4.37
C LYS A 456 15.45 1.23 -5.62
N TYR A 457 16.76 1.06 -5.52
CA TYR A 457 17.62 0.58 -6.61
C TYR A 457 17.95 -0.91 -6.48
N GLY A 458 17.41 -1.58 -5.45
CA GLY A 458 17.64 -3.00 -5.18
C GLY A 458 18.92 -3.29 -4.40
N ASN A 459 19.66 -2.26 -3.95
CA ASN A 459 20.83 -2.46 -3.12
C ASN A 459 20.41 -2.91 -1.71
N ARG A 460 21.02 -3.99 -1.22
CA ARG A 460 20.74 -4.45 0.15
C ARG A 460 21.19 -3.43 1.19
N ILE A 461 20.34 -3.20 2.19
CA ILE A 461 20.60 -2.27 3.29
C ILE A 461 20.32 -2.93 4.63
N ASN A 462 21.00 -2.43 5.68
CA ASN A 462 20.69 -2.77 7.06
C ASN A 462 19.80 -1.68 7.63
N LEU A 463 18.61 -2.03 8.13
CA LEU A 463 17.71 -1.09 8.79
C LEU A 463 18.00 -0.91 10.29
N TYR A 464 18.93 -1.70 10.86
CA TYR A 464 19.28 -1.74 12.28
C TYR A 464 20.78 -1.85 12.50
#